data_803c4f4b2e349fdf91fc810edb9ae617
#
_entry.id   803c4f4b2e349fdf91fc810edb9ae617
#
_cell.length_a   1.000
_cell.length_b   1.000
_cell.length_c   1.000
_cell.angle_alpha   90.00
_cell.angle_beta   90.00
_cell.angle_gamma   90.00
#
_symmetry.space_group_name_H-M   'P 1'
#
loop_
_entity.id
_entity.type
_entity.pdbx_description
1 polymer ?
#
loop_
_entity_poly.entity_id
_entity_poly.type
_entity_poly.pdbx_seq_one_letter_code
_entity_poly.pdbx_strand_id
1 'polypeptide(L)'
;MRLTISREKLQEALSAVAAAVPAKTTLPVLGNLLLETTDRGLRISGTDLDIGVSTEIPADVESPGGITVPAKKLLEIVRELPPAPVRLVASGEQRIALECGRSKFKLLGLPRDEFPSFPAVDFKTSWRIRSGDVQQLIGHTAFAVSTEESRPILNGVLWEIRENETRMVATNGHRLAKMEIPYSGSFKGEFIIPPKALEQVRRLFPADEELEIAKGENHLAFRSPFTSVYSRLIEGPYPNYDQVIPRDNNRVALIDKQSLQSALKRMAVVASDQTHRVKLSFNAALLRFSVATPDLGEGQDELAIRYEGDPIDIGFNGMYLLEILRYMPTEEVRFTFKEPERAATLEPENWQERAKYLCLVMPLRLVD
;
A
#
# COMPACT_ATOMS: atom_id res chain seq x y z
N MET A 1 22.20 -11.23 26.36
CA MET A 1 20.74 -11.28 26.28
C MET A 1 20.25 -12.68 26.60
N ARG A 2 19.26 -12.82 27.50
CA ARG A 2 18.60 -14.12 27.77
C ARG A 2 17.13 -13.86 28.07
N LEU A 3 16.24 -14.56 27.36
CA LEU A 3 14.80 -14.42 27.55
C LEU A 3 14.05 -15.69 27.11
N THR A 4 12.79 -15.79 27.56
CA THR A 4 11.85 -16.82 27.16
C THR A 4 10.58 -16.17 26.62
N ILE A 5 10.03 -16.68 25.53
CA ILE A 5 8.90 -16.08 24.83
C ILE A 5 8.02 -17.17 24.18
N SER A 6 6.71 -16.91 24.04
CA SER A 6 5.81 -17.79 23.28
C SER A 6 6.24 -17.87 21.81
N ARG A 7 6.25 -19.08 21.27
CA ARG A 7 6.57 -19.34 19.85
C ARG A 7 5.65 -18.56 18.91
N GLU A 8 4.35 -18.52 19.22
CA GLU A 8 3.31 -17.85 18.41
C GLU A 8 3.58 -16.35 18.34
N LYS A 9 3.77 -15.69 19.51
CA LYS A 9 4.09 -14.25 19.56
C LYS A 9 5.38 -13.92 18.86
N LEU A 10 6.42 -14.75 19.02
CA LEU A 10 7.69 -14.56 18.33
C LEU A 10 7.50 -14.66 16.80
N GLN A 11 6.77 -15.67 16.32
CA GLN A 11 6.51 -15.86 14.90
C GLN A 11 5.73 -14.69 14.29
N GLU A 12 4.71 -14.22 14.98
CA GLU A 12 3.89 -13.07 14.56
C GLU A 12 4.75 -11.81 14.42
N ALA A 13 5.52 -11.48 15.45
CA ALA A 13 6.39 -10.32 15.46
C ALA A 13 7.51 -10.40 14.41
N LEU A 14 8.14 -11.55 14.25
CA LEU A 14 9.13 -11.76 13.18
C LEU A 14 8.52 -11.57 11.80
N SER A 15 7.31 -12.09 11.57
CA SER A 15 6.61 -11.94 10.30
C SER A 15 6.21 -10.48 10.04
N ALA A 16 5.84 -9.75 11.09
CA ALA A 16 5.53 -8.34 11.02
C ALA A 16 6.71 -7.50 10.55
N VAL A 17 7.88 -7.72 11.13
CA VAL A 17 9.08 -6.91 10.87
C VAL A 17 9.84 -7.36 9.61
N ALA A 18 9.82 -8.66 9.29
CA ALA A 18 10.56 -9.22 8.15
C ALA A 18 10.22 -8.58 6.79
N ALA A 19 9.04 -7.99 6.64
CA ALA A 19 8.66 -7.30 5.42
C ALA A 19 9.41 -5.98 5.16
N ALA A 20 10.04 -5.40 6.19
CA ALA A 20 10.94 -4.26 6.03
C ALA A 20 12.36 -4.67 5.62
N VAL A 21 12.71 -5.96 5.76
CA VAL A 21 14.03 -6.48 5.41
C VAL A 21 14.15 -6.65 3.89
N PRO A 22 15.18 -6.11 3.23
CA PRO A 22 15.33 -6.24 1.79
C PRO A 22 15.64 -7.68 1.37
N ALA A 23 15.06 -8.12 0.25
CA ALA A 23 15.31 -9.48 -0.29
C ALA A 23 16.75 -9.67 -0.77
N LYS A 24 17.39 -8.60 -1.23
CA LYS A 24 18.81 -8.53 -1.63
C LYS A 24 19.41 -7.23 -1.11
N THR A 25 20.62 -7.29 -0.59
CA THR A 25 21.32 -6.11 -0.06
C THR A 25 22.83 -6.29 -0.20
N THR A 26 23.53 -5.19 -0.39
CA THR A 26 25.00 -5.12 -0.34
C THR A 26 25.53 -4.91 1.08
N LEU A 27 24.67 -4.52 2.02
CA LEU A 27 24.99 -4.33 3.43
C LEU A 27 24.46 -5.52 4.24
N PRO A 28 25.29 -6.48 4.67
CA PRO A 28 24.85 -7.71 5.31
C PRO A 28 23.90 -7.51 6.51
N VAL A 29 24.12 -6.46 7.29
CA VAL A 29 23.30 -6.16 8.49
C VAL A 29 21.85 -5.86 8.15
N LEU A 30 21.54 -5.31 6.96
CA LEU A 30 20.17 -5.07 6.52
C LEU A 30 19.38 -6.37 6.22
N GLY A 31 20.09 -7.49 6.01
CA GLY A 31 19.48 -8.83 5.92
C GLY A 31 19.10 -9.42 7.28
N ASN A 32 19.46 -8.73 8.37
CA ASN A 32 19.21 -9.16 9.74
C ASN A 32 18.04 -8.41 10.37
N LEU A 33 17.44 -9.01 11.39
CA LEU A 33 16.60 -8.34 12.38
C LEU A 33 17.43 -8.02 13.61
N LEU A 34 17.25 -6.84 14.17
CA LEU A 34 17.77 -6.50 15.47
C LEU A 34 16.81 -7.00 16.54
N LEU A 35 17.31 -7.79 17.48
CA LEU A 35 16.63 -8.29 18.68
C LEU A 35 17.20 -7.57 19.89
N GLU A 36 16.38 -6.84 20.64
CA GLU A 36 16.78 -6.12 21.84
C GLU A 36 15.79 -6.36 22.98
N THR A 37 16.30 -6.55 24.16
CA THR A 37 15.46 -6.56 25.35
C THR A 37 15.12 -5.13 25.78
N THR A 38 13.87 -4.93 26.20
CA THR A 38 13.35 -3.70 26.77
C THR A 38 12.72 -4.00 28.13
N ASP A 39 12.27 -2.97 28.84
CA ASP A 39 11.51 -3.14 30.09
C ASP A 39 10.15 -3.83 29.85
N ARG A 40 9.68 -3.90 28.61
CA ARG A 40 8.41 -4.52 28.23
C ARG A 40 8.57 -5.93 27.63
N GLY A 41 9.80 -6.38 27.39
CA GLY A 41 10.08 -7.69 26.82
C GLY A 41 11.10 -7.66 25.69
N LEU A 42 10.72 -8.11 24.50
CA LEU A 42 11.58 -8.18 23.30
C LEU A 42 11.11 -7.17 22.24
N ARG A 43 12.01 -6.30 21.84
CA ARG A 43 11.87 -5.46 20.64
C ARG A 43 12.53 -6.14 19.45
N ILE A 44 11.82 -6.20 18.33
CA ILE A 44 12.31 -6.69 17.05
C ILE A 44 12.26 -5.56 16.06
N SER A 45 13.38 -5.28 15.37
CA SER A 45 13.47 -4.18 14.41
C SER A 45 14.08 -4.67 13.09
N GLY A 46 13.60 -4.13 11.98
CA GLY A 46 14.08 -4.38 10.63
C GLY A 46 14.00 -3.12 9.77
N THR A 47 14.93 -2.97 8.81
CA THR A 47 14.96 -1.79 7.92
C THR A 47 15.66 -2.10 6.61
N ASP A 48 15.28 -1.35 5.55
CA ASP A 48 16.03 -1.25 4.29
C ASP A 48 16.63 0.14 4.08
N LEU A 49 16.67 0.98 5.13
CA LEU A 49 17.07 2.37 5.24
C LEU A 49 15.99 3.38 4.82
N ASP A 50 15.09 3.04 3.91
CA ASP A 50 13.97 3.89 3.52
C ASP A 50 12.73 3.64 4.38
N ILE A 51 12.55 2.37 4.79
CA ILE A 51 11.47 1.94 5.68
C ILE A 51 12.07 1.23 6.88
N GLY A 52 11.59 1.59 8.07
CA GLY A 52 11.90 0.89 9.31
C GLY A 52 10.63 0.38 9.97
N VAL A 53 10.66 -0.85 10.48
CA VAL A 53 9.57 -1.42 11.28
C VAL A 53 10.15 -1.91 12.59
N SER A 54 9.50 -1.58 13.69
CA SER A 54 9.85 -2.06 15.02
C SER A 54 8.59 -2.49 15.75
N THR A 55 8.63 -3.64 16.43
CA THR A 55 7.54 -4.10 17.29
C THR A 55 8.06 -4.62 18.61
N GLU A 56 7.33 -4.38 19.70
CA GLU A 56 7.62 -4.91 21.03
C GLU A 56 6.61 -5.98 21.39
N ILE A 57 7.10 -7.08 21.95
CA ILE A 57 6.27 -8.19 22.42
C ILE A 57 6.66 -8.60 23.84
N PRO A 58 5.70 -8.99 24.67
CA PRO A 58 6.00 -9.46 26.02
C PRO A 58 6.90 -10.69 26.00
N ALA A 59 7.95 -10.66 26.81
CA ALA A 59 8.87 -11.76 27.02
C ALA A 59 9.36 -11.77 28.47
N ASP A 60 9.71 -12.95 28.98
CA ASP A 60 10.33 -13.11 30.28
C ASP A 60 11.85 -12.91 30.13
N VAL A 61 12.34 -11.74 30.54
CA VAL A 61 13.73 -11.31 30.35
C VAL A 61 14.56 -11.63 31.58
N GLU A 62 15.47 -12.60 31.48
CA GLU A 62 16.40 -12.97 32.54
C GLU A 62 17.66 -12.06 32.57
N SER A 63 18.13 -11.63 31.40
CA SER A 63 19.25 -10.68 31.30
C SER A 63 19.16 -9.81 30.04
N PRO A 64 19.43 -8.49 30.18
CA PRO A 64 19.34 -7.55 29.06
C PRO A 64 20.42 -7.77 28.01
N GLY A 65 20.20 -7.20 26.82
CA GLY A 65 21.15 -7.18 25.71
C GLY A 65 20.48 -7.13 24.36
N GLY A 66 21.27 -7.23 23.30
CA GLY A 66 20.78 -7.23 21.92
C GLY A 66 21.76 -7.90 20.96
N ILE A 67 21.25 -8.32 19.83
CA ILE A 67 22.00 -8.95 18.74
C ILE A 67 21.22 -8.83 17.44
N THR A 68 21.91 -8.75 16.30
CA THR A 68 21.25 -8.90 15.01
C THR A 68 21.29 -10.35 14.54
N VAL A 69 20.25 -10.81 13.87
CA VAL A 69 20.12 -12.21 13.44
C VAL A 69 19.55 -12.26 12.01
N PRO A 70 20.05 -13.14 11.12
CA PRO A 70 19.51 -13.29 9.77
C PRO A 70 18.00 -13.52 9.76
N ALA A 71 17.26 -12.54 9.21
CA ALA A 71 15.80 -12.48 9.28
C ALA A 71 15.13 -13.72 8.71
N LYS A 72 15.50 -14.09 7.49
CA LYS A 72 14.93 -15.23 6.77
C LYS A 72 15.14 -16.53 7.53
N LYS A 73 16.37 -16.77 8.03
CA LYS A 73 16.70 -18.02 8.74
C LYS A 73 16.02 -18.12 10.09
N LEU A 74 15.96 -17.02 10.84
CA LEU A 74 15.25 -17.01 12.12
C LEU A 74 13.75 -17.29 11.91
N LEU A 75 13.12 -16.65 10.94
CA LEU A 75 11.70 -16.84 10.64
C LEU A 75 11.39 -18.27 10.15
N GLU A 76 12.21 -18.83 9.26
CA GLU A 76 12.10 -20.21 8.80
C GLU A 76 12.18 -21.21 10.00
N ILE A 77 13.16 -21.04 10.89
CA ILE A 77 13.31 -21.90 12.06
C ILE A 77 12.08 -21.79 12.98
N VAL A 78 11.66 -20.57 13.33
CA VAL A 78 10.55 -20.36 14.27
C VAL A 78 9.23 -20.92 13.74
N ARG A 79 9.01 -20.90 12.42
CA ARG A 79 7.83 -21.52 11.79
C ARG A 79 7.76 -23.04 12.00
N GLU A 80 8.89 -23.72 12.00
CA GLU A 80 8.99 -25.18 12.13
C GLU A 80 9.09 -25.65 13.59
N LEU A 81 9.17 -24.73 14.57
CA LEU A 81 9.25 -25.12 15.97
C LEU A 81 7.92 -25.70 16.49
N PRO A 82 7.98 -26.63 17.47
CA PRO A 82 6.78 -27.10 18.16
C PRO A 82 6.10 -25.95 18.96
N PRO A 83 4.80 -26.09 19.32
CA PRO A 83 4.06 -25.09 20.09
C PRO A 83 4.50 -25.13 21.57
N ALA A 84 5.71 -24.62 21.84
CA ALA A 84 6.32 -24.55 23.16
C ALA A 84 7.07 -23.23 23.33
N PRO A 85 7.35 -22.79 24.57
CA PRO A 85 8.16 -21.59 24.80
C PRO A 85 9.53 -21.68 24.13
N VAL A 86 9.95 -20.58 23.53
CA VAL A 86 11.24 -20.41 22.88
C VAL A 86 12.17 -19.66 23.83
N ARG A 87 13.30 -20.25 24.12
CA ARG A 87 14.38 -19.60 24.87
C ARG A 87 15.43 -19.06 23.91
N LEU A 88 15.74 -17.79 24.01
CA LEU A 88 16.78 -17.11 23.24
C LEU A 88 17.92 -16.71 24.17
N VAL A 89 19.13 -17.08 23.78
CA VAL A 89 20.36 -16.76 24.55
C VAL A 89 21.43 -16.25 23.59
N ALA A 90 21.68 -14.94 23.61
CA ALA A 90 22.85 -14.38 22.95
C ALA A 90 24.08 -14.45 23.86
N SER A 91 25.11 -15.13 23.37
CA SER A 91 26.42 -15.27 24.04
C SER A 91 27.49 -14.59 23.20
N GLY A 92 28.10 -13.54 23.77
CA GLY A 92 28.98 -12.66 23.00
C GLY A 92 28.19 -11.82 21.98
N GLU A 93 28.89 -11.22 21.03
CA GLU A 93 28.32 -10.25 20.11
C GLU A 93 27.81 -10.84 18.78
N GLN A 94 28.11 -12.12 18.52
CA GLN A 94 27.94 -12.72 17.19
C GLN A 94 27.17 -14.03 17.17
N ARG A 95 26.63 -14.51 18.29
CA ARG A 95 25.93 -15.80 18.32
C ARG A 95 24.68 -15.75 19.18
N ILE A 96 23.62 -16.33 18.66
CA ILE A 96 22.39 -16.60 19.41
C ILE A 96 22.06 -18.08 19.39
N ALA A 97 21.78 -18.64 20.56
CA ALA A 97 21.18 -19.95 20.69
C ALA A 97 19.68 -19.82 20.85
N LEU A 98 18.95 -20.70 20.18
CA LEU A 98 17.49 -20.80 20.21
C LEU A 98 17.15 -22.23 20.66
N GLU A 99 16.35 -22.35 21.71
CA GLU A 99 15.94 -23.64 22.27
C GLU A 99 14.40 -23.68 22.38
N CYS A 100 13.78 -24.76 21.90
CA CYS A 100 12.35 -24.98 22.01
C CYS A 100 12.08 -26.47 22.16
N GLY A 101 11.63 -26.91 23.33
CA GLY A 101 11.53 -28.32 23.66
C GLY A 101 12.87 -29.05 23.52
N ARG A 102 12.93 -30.02 22.60
CA ARG A 102 14.18 -30.77 22.29
C ARG A 102 14.99 -30.14 21.16
N SER A 103 14.45 -29.15 20.46
CA SER A 103 15.08 -28.50 19.31
C SER A 103 16.06 -27.43 19.78
N LYS A 104 17.29 -27.47 19.25
CA LYS A 104 18.33 -26.48 19.57
C LYS A 104 19.02 -26.01 18.31
N PHE A 105 19.10 -24.70 18.14
CA PHE A 105 19.75 -24.05 17.01
C PHE A 105 20.77 -23.03 17.51
N LYS A 106 21.79 -22.79 16.71
CA LYS A 106 22.74 -21.70 16.90
C LYS A 106 22.87 -20.93 15.60
N LEU A 107 22.61 -19.66 15.64
CA LEU A 107 22.73 -18.76 14.50
C LEU A 107 23.91 -17.80 14.73
N LEU A 108 24.59 -17.46 13.65
CA LEU A 108 25.53 -16.36 13.62
C LEU A 108 24.75 -15.08 13.40
N GLY A 109 25.09 -14.06 14.14
CA GLY A 109 24.58 -12.70 14.02
C GLY A 109 25.71 -11.70 13.85
N LEU A 110 25.35 -10.42 13.92
CA LEU A 110 26.29 -9.31 13.99
C LEU A 110 26.03 -8.51 15.27
N PRO A 111 27.02 -7.73 15.76
CA PRO A 111 26.80 -6.83 16.89
C PRO A 111 25.60 -5.90 16.65
N ARG A 112 24.86 -5.62 17.72
CA ARG A 112 23.69 -4.72 17.65
C ARG A 112 24.05 -3.32 17.15
N ASP A 113 25.26 -2.84 17.47
CA ASP A 113 25.72 -1.50 17.16
C ASP A 113 26.04 -1.31 15.65
N GLU A 114 26.10 -2.40 14.88
CA GLU A 114 26.17 -2.36 13.42
C GLU A 114 24.79 -2.10 12.77
N PHE A 115 23.70 -2.32 13.53
CA PHE A 115 22.36 -2.09 12.96
C PHE A 115 22.07 -0.60 12.88
N PRO A 116 21.52 -0.11 11.74
CA PRO A 116 21.21 1.30 11.55
C PRO A 116 20.20 1.79 12.59
N SER A 117 20.47 2.94 13.21
CA SER A 117 19.50 3.60 14.07
C SER A 117 18.32 4.12 13.26
N PHE A 118 17.12 4.02 13.82
CA PHE A 118 15.95 4.66 13.20
C PHE A 118 16.06 6.19 13.28
N PRO A 119 15.46 6.91 12.30
CA PRO A 119 15.47 8.36 12.31
C PRO A 119 14.85 8.91 13.60
N ALA A 120 15.46 9.96 14.13
CA ALA A 120 14.91 10.68 15.27
C ALA A 120 13.64 11.44 14.82
N VAL A 121 12.50 11.09 15.41
CA VAL A 121 11.23 11.76 15.18
C VAL A 121 10.68 12.22 16.53
N ASP A 122 10.36 13.52 16.62
CA ASP A 122 9.81 14.10 17.87
C ASP A 122 8.29 13.93 17.91
N PHE A 123 7.83 13.04 18.77
CA PHE A 123 6.39 12.78 18.97
C PHE A 123 5.68 13.86 19.83
N LYS A 124 6.37 14.88 20.30
CA LYS A 124 5.71 16.02 20.99
C LYS A 124 4.83 16.85 20.04
N THR A 125 5.15 16.82 18.76
CA THR A 125 4.37 17.48 17.68
C THR A 125 3.56 16.49 16.85
N SER A 126 3.17 15.37 17.47
CA SER A 126 2.39 14.32 16.81
C SER A 126 0.92 14.72 16.65
N TRP A 127 0.25 14.06 15.71
CA TRP A 127 -1.21 14.10 15.59
C TRP A 127 -1.76 12.67 15.59
N ARG A 128 -3.06 12.56 15.82
CA ARG A 128 -3.74 11.25 15.86
C ARG A 128 -4.80 11.14 14.79
N ILE A 129 -4.96 9.93 14.29
CA ILE A 129 -5.97 9.56 13.31
C ILE A 129 -6.31 8.07 13.50
N ARG A 130 -7.55 7.67 13.24
CA ARG A 130 -7.92 6.27 13.28
C ARG A 130 -7.18 5.48 12.20
N SER A 131 -6.65 4.33 12.58
CA SER A 131 -5.97 3.44 11.63
C SER A 131 -6.87 3.03 10.46
N GLY A 132 -8.14 2.72 10.72
CA GLY A 132 -9.12 2.38 9.69
C GLY A 132 -9.30 3.47 8.63
N ASP A 133 -9.27 4.74 9.03
CA ASP A 133 -9.37 5.88 8.12
C ASP A 133 -8.12 5.96 7.20
N VAL A 134 -6.94 5.77 7.78
CA VAL A 134 -5.69 5.71 6.99
C VAL A 134 -5.67 4.50 6.07
N GLN A 135 -6.12 3.33 6.53
CA GLN A 135 -6.23 2.13 5.71
C GLN A 135 -7.20 2.30 4.55
N GLN A 136 -8.31 2.99 4.76
CA GLN A 136 -9.28 3.32 3.71
C GLN A 136 -8.64 4.22 2.64
N LEU A 137 -7.95 5.29 3.06
CA LEU A 137 -7.21 6.17 2.15
C LEU A 137 -6.18 5.41 1.33
N ILE A 138 -5.34 4.60 1.97
CA ILE A 138 -4.29 3.79 1.31
C ILE A 138 -4.92 2.78 0.34
N GLY A 139 -5.93 2.05 0.81
CA GLY A 139 -6.56 0.98 0.05
C GLY A 139 -7.20 1.44 -1.25
N HIS A 140 -7.68 2.69 -1.30
CA HIS A 140 -8.32 3.24 -2.48
C HIS A 140 -7.40 4.08 -3.38
N THR A 141 -6.13 4.28 -3.02
CA THR A 141 -5.25 5.15 -3.79
C THR A 141 -3.91 4.54 -4.18
N ALA A 142 -3.27 3.78 -3.31
CA ALA A 142 -1.88 3.34 -3.50
C ALA A 142 -1.65 2.50 -4.77
N PHE A 143 -2.68 1.86 -5.33
CA PHE A 143 -2.58 1.08 -6.58
C PHE A 143 -2.31 1.95 -7.82
N ALA A 144 -2.58 3.25 -7.76
CA ALA A 144 -2.49 4.15 -8.91
C ALA A 144 -1.13 4.84 -9.07
N VAL A 145 -0.16 4.57 -8.19
CA VAL A 145 1.20 5.12 -8.31
C VAL A 145 1.89 4.70 -9.61
N SER A 146 2.90 5.47 -10.01
CA SER A 146 3.80 5.09 -11.09
C SER A 146 4.85 4.09 -10.61
N THR A 147 5.29 3.23 -11.51
CA THR A 147 6.46 2.36 -11.33
C THR A 147 7.67 2.83 -12.18
N GLU A 148 7.53 3.95 -12.89
CA GLU A 148 8.58 4.50 -13.75
C GLU A 148 9.64 5.20 -12.91
N GLU A 149 10.90 4.80 -13.02
CA GLU A 149 12.03 5.41 -12.30
C GLU A 149 12.30 6.86 -12.73
N SER A 150 11.89 7.24 -13.93
CA SER A 150 12.04 8.59 -14.49
C SER A 150 11.16 9.64 -13.80
N ARG A 151 10.16 9.23 -13.03
CA ARG A 151 9.19 10.09 -12.35
C ARG A 151 9.07 9.75 -10.87
N PRO A 152 10.12 9.91 -10.07
CA PRO A 152 10.16 9.45 -8.67
C PRO A 152 9.05 10.05 -7.81
N ILE A 153 8.61 11.27 -8.09
CA ILE A 153 7.49 11.91 -7.37
C ILE A 153 6.18 11.13 -7.51
N LEU A 154 5.92 10.54 -8.69
CA LEU A 154 4.71 9.76 -8.94
C LEU A 154 4.80 8.32 -8.41
N ASN A 155 5.98 7.88 -7.95
CA ASN A 155 6.14 6.59 -7.30
C ASN A 155 5.65 6.60 -5.85
N GLY A 156 5.23 7.77 -5.33
CA GLY A 156 4.63 7.92 -4.01
C GLY A 156 3.16 8.30 -4.05
N VAL A 157 2.50 8.09 -2.93
CA VAL A 157 1.14 8.55 -2.66
C VAL A 157 1.24 9.91 -1.98
N LEU A 158 0.59 10.91 -2.53
CA LEU A 158 0.41 12.20 -1.89
C LEU A 158 -0.62 12.06 -0.78
N TRP A 159 -0.26 12.44 0.45
CA TRP A 159 -1.19 12.57 1.57
C TRP A 159 -1.29 14.04 1.98
N GLU A 160 -2.46 14.63 1.81
CA GLU A 160 -2.78 16.00 2.24
C GLU A 160 -3.71 15.97 3.45
N ILE A 161 -3.36 16.71 4.49
CA ILE A 161 -4.14 16.90 5.70
C ILE A 161 -4.50 18.37 5.80
N ARG A 162 -5.79 18.68 5.77
CA ARG A 162 -6.35 20.03 5.77
C ARG A 162 -7.24 20.23 7.00
N GLU A 163 -7.88 21.36 7.12
CA GLU A 163 -8.66 21.76 8.30
C GLU A 163 -9.82 20.80 8.65
N ASN A 164 -10.58 20.38 7.65
CA ASN A 164 -11.80 19.57 7.84
C ASN A 164 -11.78 18.26 7.06
N GLU A 165 -10.70 17.98 6.35
CA GLU A 165 -10.57 16.83 5.47
C GLU A 165 -9.13 16.34 5.41
N THR A 166 -8.99 15.05 5.18
CA THR A 166 -7.71 14.47 4.79
C THR A 166 -7.92 13.62 3.55
N ARG A 167 -6.93 13.62 2.65
CA ARG A 167 -7.03 12.89 1.40
C ARG A 167 -5.70 12.30 0.97
N MET A 168 -5.79 11.18 0.28
CA MET A 168 -4.67 10.62 -0.45
C MET A 168 -4.95 10.64 -1.95
N VAL A 169 -3.90 10.87 -2.72
CA VAL A 169 -3.93 10.91 -4.18
C VAL A 169 -2.74 10.15 -4.73
N ALA A 170 -2.98 9.34 -5.74
CA ALA A 170 -1.93 8.68 -6.50
C ALA A 170 -2.23 8.74 -8.00
N THR A 171 -1.19 8.89 -8.80
CA THR A 171 -1.31 8.91 -10.27
C THR A 171 -0.02 8.44 -10.93
N ASN A 172 -0.15 7.83 -12.10
CA ASN A 172 0.98 7.52 -12.99
C ASN A 172 0.99 8.40 -14.27
N GLY A 173 0.14 9.44 -14.33
CA GLY A 173 -0.03 10.30 -15.49
C GLY A 173 -1.08 9.80 -16.49
N HIS A 174 -1.50 8.54 -16.42
CA HIS A 174 -2.53 7.95 -17.28
C HIS A 174 -3.82 7.59 -16.53
N ARG A 175 -3.72 7.39 -15.23
CA ARG A 175 -4.84 7.22 -14.31
C ARG A 175 -4.54 7.93 -13.01
N LEU A 176 -5.58 8.22 -12.25
CA LEU A 176 -5.49 8.83 -10.94
C LEU A 176 -6.53 8.19 -10.02
N ALA A 177 -6.18 8.02 -8.75
CA ALA A 177 -7.12 7.66 -7.69
C ALA A 177 -7.02 8.71 -6.57
N LYS A 178 -8.16 9.24 -6.15
CA LYS A 178 -8.28 10.21 -5.06
C LYS A 178 -9.34 9.74 -4.09
N MET A 179 -8.96 9.65 -2.83
CA MET A 179 -9.84 9.33 -1.72
C MET A 179 -9.77 10.46 -0.69
N GLU A 180 -10.92 10.95 -0.25
CA GLU A 180 -11.08 12.06 0.69
C GLU A 180 -12.05 11.65 1.80
N ILE A 181 -11.66 11.90 3.05
CA ILE A 181 -12.50 11.64 4.23
C ILE A 181 -12.51 12.87 5.16
N PRO A 182 -13.54 13.04 6.01
CA PRO A 182 -13.54 14.06 7.02
C PRO A 182 -12.39 13.89 8.02
N TYR A 183 -11.81 14.99 8.45
CA TYR A 183 -10.77 15.05 9.46
C TYR A 183 -11.08 16.15 10.46
N SER A 184 -11.00 15.85 11.76
CA SER A 184 -11.33 16.78 12.84
C SER A 184 -10.13 17.23 13.68
N GLY A 185 -8.91 16.79 13.33
CA GLY A 185 -7.69 17.18 14.01
C GLY A 185 -7.20 18.58 13.59
N SER A 186 -6.28 19.14 14.35
CA SER A 186 -5.71 20.47 14.10
C SER A 186 -4.47 20.45 13.19
N PHE A 187 -3.89 19.29 12.94
CA PHE A 187 -2.68 19.17 12.12
C PHE A 187 -2.98 19.47 10.65
N LYS A 188 -2.06 20.18 9.99
CA LYS A 188 -2.09 20.43 8.55
C LYS A 188 -0.73 20.09 7.96
N GLY A 189 -0.73 19.41 6.81
CA GLY A 189 0.54 19.03 6.14
C GLY A 189 0.32 18.29 4.83
N GLU A 190 1.42 18.12 4.13
CA GLU A 190 1.46 17.43 2.84
C GLU A 190 2.71 16.51 2.81
N PHE A 191 2.53 15.27 2.39
CA PHE A 191 3.58 14.25 2.36
C PHE A 191 3.46 13.38 1.13
N ILE A 192 4.60 13.04 0.52
CA ILE A 192 4.64 12.01 -0.53
C ILE A 192 5.30 10.77 0.08
N ILE A 193 4.51 9.72 0.23
CA ILE A 193 4.88 8.52 0.99
C ILE A 193 5.03 7.34 0.03
N PRO A 194 6.14 6.59 0.08
CA PRO A 194 6.31 5.37 -0.70
C PRO A 194 5.20 4.35 -0.40
N PRO A 195 4.59 3.71 -1.43
CA PRO A 195 3.50 2.75 -1.23
C PRO A 195 3.92 1.54 -0.39
N LYS A 196 5.20 1.14 -0.43
CA LYS A 196 5.73 0.06 0.41
C LYS A 196 5.61 0.38 1.91
N ALA A 197 5.83 1.63 2.33
CA ALA A 197 5.64 2.05 3.72
C ALA A 197 4.17 2.06 4.11
N LEU A 198 3.31 2.60 3.24
CA LEU A 198 1.86 2.62 3.46
C LEU A 198 1.27 1.21 3.57
N GLU A 199 1.77 0.25 2.79
CA GLU A 199 1.36 -1.15 2.91
C GLU A 199 1.75 -1.74 4.27
N GLN A 200 2.91 -1.37 4.86
CA GLN A 200 3.25 -1.77 6.23
C GLN A 200 2.29 -1.15 7.24
N VAL A 201 1.94 0.13 7.07
CA VAL A 201 0.94 0.80 7.93
C VAL A 201 -0.39 0.06 7.85
N ARG A 202 -0.88 -0.23 6.66
CA ARG A 202 -2.14 -0.95 6.44
C ARG A 202 -2.15 -2.35 7.08
N ARG A 203 -1.02 -3.04 7.04
CA ARG A 203 -0.89 -4.42 7.52
C ARG A 203 -0.69 -4.54 9.02
N LEU A 204 0.04 -3.60 9.63
CA LEU A 204 0.54 -3.75 10.99
C LEU A 204 -0.33 -3.10 12.06
N PHE A 205 -1.18 -2.17 11.70
CA PHE A 205 -2.02 -1.48 12.67
C PHE A 205 -3.49 -1.92 12.50
N PRO A 206 -4.13 -2.44 13.57
CA PRO A 206 -5.56 -2.76 13.56
C PRO A 206 -6.43 -1.55 13.22
N ALA A 207 -7.53 -1.75 12.51
CA ALA A 207 -8.37 -0.66 12.00
C ALA A 207 -9.09 0.15 13.11
N ASP A 208 -9.33 -0.46 14.25
CA ASP A 208 -9.98 0.11 15.43
C ASP A 208 -9.04 0.90 16.35
N GLU A 209 -7.73 0.84 16.12
CA GLU A 209 -6.74 1.59 16.89
C GLU A 209 -6.57 3.02 16.38
N GLU A 210 -6.12 3.91 17.29
CA GLU A 210 -5.59 5.22 16.92
C GLU A 210 -4.10 5.13 16.60
N LEU A 211 -3.71 5.73 15.49
CA LEU A 211 -2.33 5.95 15.12
C LEU A 211 -1.87 7.32 15.61
N GLU A 212 -0.76 7.33 16.28
CA GLU A 212 0.01 8.55 16.54
C GLU A 212 1.04 8.72 15.43
N ILE A 213 1.01 9.85 14.75
CA ILE A 213 1.87 10.13 13.60
C ILE A 213 2.70 11.37 13.90
N ALA A 214 3.98 11.29 13.57
CA ALA A 214 4.90 12.40 13.76
C ALA A 214 5.80 12.57 12.56
N LYS A 215 6.11 13.84 12.21
CA LYS A 215 7.02 14.22 11.15
C LYS A 215 8.41 14.45 11.71
N GLY A 216 9.42 13.80 11.12
CA GLY A 216 10.82 14.17 11.23
C GLY A 216 11.24 15.13 10.12
N GLU A 217 12.53 15.32 9.91
CA GLU A 217 13.06 16.19 8.84
C GLU A 217 12.57 15.71 7.45
N ASN A 218 12.92 14.49 7.08
CA ASN A 218 12.55 13.84 5.81
C ASN A 218 11.90 12.47 6.02
N HIS A 219 11.33 12.23 7.19
CA HIS A 219 10.67 10.98 7.56
C HIS A 219 9.30 11.24 8.18
N LEU A 220 8.43 10.25 8.04
CA LEU A 220 7.16 10.14 8.75
C LEU A 220 7.20 8.87 9.59
N ALA A 221 6.76 8.99 10.84
CA ALA A 221 6.64 7.85 11.75
C ALA A 221 5.17 7.64 12.13
N PHE A 222 4.74 6.38 12.06
CA PHE A 222 3.44 5.90 12.52
C PHE A 222 3.67 5.02 13.74
N ARG A 223 2.92 5.25 14.80
CA ARG A 223 3.11 4.54 16.06
C ARG A 223 1.80 4.13 16.70
N SER A 224 1.77 2.91 17.23
CA SER A 224 0.84 2.41 18.25
C SER A 224 1.63 2.07 19.54
N PRO A 225 1.00 1.61 20.61
CA PRO A 225 1.71 1.30 21.86
C PRO A 225 2.89 0.31 21.72
N PHE A 226 2.86 -0.56 20.74
CA PHE A 226 3.84 -1.65 20.58
C PHE A 226 4.54 -1.67 19.23
N THR A 227 4.00 -1.00 18.22
CA THR A 227 4.53 -1.06 16.85
C THR A 227 4.80 0.33 16.32
N SER A 228 5.91 0.48 15.61
CA SER A 228 6.27 1.71 14.90
C SER A 228 6.69 1.38 13.48
N VAL A 229 6.25 2.21 12.55
CA VAL A 229 6.67 2.20 11.14
C VAL A 229 7.27 3.56 10.82
N TYR A 230 8.47 3.57 10.26
CA TYR A 230 9.17 4.76 9.81
C TYR A 230 9.24 4.72 8.29
N SER A 231 8.97 5.83 7.65
CA SER A 231 9.08 5.98 6.20
C SER A 231 9.87 7.21 5.85
N ARG A 232 10.87 7.06 5.00
CA ARG A 232 11.45 8.19 4.30
C ARG A 232 10.41 8.76 3.35
N LEU A 233 10.34 10.10 3.26
CA LEU A 233 9.45 10.80 2.36
C LEU A 233 10.12 11.01 0.99
N ILE A 234 9.32 11.04 -0.06
CA ILE A 234 9.77 11.45 -1.38
C ILE A 234 9.73 12.97 -1.43
N GLU A 235 10.85 13.59 -1.72
CA GLU A 235 10.99 15.06 -1.77
C GLU A 235 10.62 15.61 -3.14
N GLY A 236 9.98 16.76 -3.15
CA GLY A 236 9.63 17.52 -4.33
C GLY A 236 8.16 17.88 -4.41
N PRO A 237 7.76 18.76 -5.35
CA PRO A 237 6.37 19.15 -5.51
C PRO A 237 5.58 18.05 -6.23
N TYR A 238 4.46 17.63 -5.66
CA TYR A 238 3.53 16.76 -6.38
C TYR A 238 2.81 17.54 -7.47
N PRO A 239 2.55 16.96 -8.66
CA PRO A 239 1.82 17.64 -9.72
C PRO A 239 0.44 18.12 -9.28
N ASN A 240 0.00 19.25 -9.79
CA ASN A 240 -1.35 19.77 -9.52
C ASN A 240 -2.41 18.89 -10.20
N TYR A 241 -2.81 17.85 -9.49
CA TYR A 241 -3.77 16.84 -9.96
C TYR A 241 -5.21 17.39 -10.10
N ASP A 242 -5.58 18.45 -9.37
CA ASP A 242 -6.92 19.03 -9.46
C ASP A 242 -7.20 19.64 -10.85
N GLN A 243 -6.16 20.01 -11.60
CA GLN A 243 -6.28 20.55 -12.96
C GLN A 243 -6.65 19.51 -14.01
N VAL A 244 -6.35 18.23 -13.76
CA VAL A 244 -6.64 17.16 -14.73
C VAL A 244 -7.99 16.48 -14.47
N ILE A 245 -8.61 16.72 -13.32
CA ILE A 245 -9.93 16.16 -12.99
C ILE A 245 -11.00 16.97 -13.73
N PRO A 246 -11.74 16.38 -14.69
CA PRO A 246 -12.77 17.08 -15.44
C PRO A 246 -13.94 17.43 -14.52
N ARG A 247 -14.44 18.67 -14.63
CA ARG A 247 -15.59 19.16 -13.86
C ARG A 247 -16.86 19.30 -14.71
N ASP A 248 -16.72 19.08 -16.01
CA ASP A 248 -17.77 19.33 -17.01
C ASP A 248 -18.13 18.08 -17.82
N ASN A 249 -17.76 16.89 -17.35
CA ASN A 249 -18.25 15.64 -17.91
C ASN A 249 -19.77 15.56 -17.71
N ASN A 250 -20.49 15.43 -18.81
CA ASN A 250 -21.97 15.55 -18.83
C ASN A 250 -22.67 14.28 -19.34
N ARG A 251 -21.92 13.26 -19.76
CA ARG A 251 -22.42 11.94 -20.13
C ARG A 251 -22.18 11.00 -18.99
N VAL A 252 -23.22 10.30 -18.54
CA VAL A 252 -23.18 9.41 -17.37
C VAL A 252 -23.67 8.04 -17.76
N ALA A 253 -22.83 7.01 -17.54
CA ALA A 253 -23.22 5.63 -17.64
C ALA A 253 -23.16 4.98 -16.24
N LEU A 254 -24.23 4.30 -15.83
CA LEU A 254 -24.24 3.50 -14.61
C LEU A 254 -24.13 2.04 -15.01
N ILE A 255 -23.12 1.38 -14.45
CA ILE A 255 -22.67 0.07 -14.91
C ILE A 255 -22.47 -0.87 -13.72
N ASP A 256 -22.99 -2.08 -13.82
CA ASP A 256 -22.69 -3.15 -12.85
C ASP A 256 -21.20 -3.48 -12.88
N LYS A 257 -20.55 -3.36 -11.73
CA LYS A 257 -19.10 -3.52 -11.57
C LYS A 257 -18.63 -4.91 -11.99
N GLN A 258 -19.33 -5.95 -11.55
CA GLN A 258 -18.92 -7.34 -11.79
C GLN A 258 -19.01 -7.71 -13.28
N SER A 259 -20.08 -7.27 -13.93
CA SER A 259 -20.29 -7.46 -15.36
C SER A 259 -19.23 -6.72 -16.18
N LEU A 260 -18.94 -5.46 -15.82
CA LEU A 260 -17.89 -4.66 -16.46
C LEU A 260 -16.50 -5.29 -16.29
N GLN A 261 -16.15 -5.74 -15.09
CA GLN A 261 -14.90 -6.44 -14.84
C GLN A 261 -14.80 -7.74 -15.67
N SER A 262 -15.90 -8.49 -15.77
CA SER A 262 -15.92 -9.75 -16.50
C SER A 262 -15.74 -9.54 -18.01
N ALA A 263 -16.39 -8.53 -18.58
CA ALA A 263 -16.21 -8.15 -19.99
C ALA A 263 -14.77 -7.68 -20.27
N LEU A 264 -14.24 -6.79 -19.44
CA LEU A 264 -12.85 -6.30 -19.59
C LEU A 264 -11.82 -7.42 -19.47
N LYS A 265 -12.02 -8.39 -18.56
CA LYS A 265 -11.13 -9.57 -18.44
C LYS A 265 -11.14 -10.42 -19.71
N ARG A 266 -12.31 -10.64 -20.34
CA ARG A 266 -12.38 -11.37 -21.63
C ARG A 266 -11.67 -10.61 -22.74
N MET A 267 -11.86 -9.29 -22.81
CA MET A 267 -11.19 -8.44 -23.82
C MET A 267 -9.68 -8.38 -23.62
N ALA A 268 -9.21 -8.41 -22.38
CA ALA A 268 -7.78 -8.39 -22.07
C ALA A 268 -7.00 -9.57 -22.62
N VAL A 269 -7.66 -10.72 -22.88
CA VAL A 269 -7.00 -11.92 -23.46
C VAL A 269 -6.46 -11.67 -24.87
N VAL A 270 -7.14 -10.85 -25.66
CA VAL A 270 -6.76 -10.53 -27.04
C VAL A 270 -6.26 -9.10 -27.23
N ALA A 271 -6.16 -8.33 -26.14
CA ALA A 271 -5.59 -6.99 -26.18
C ALA A 271 -4.07 -7.03 -26.31
N SER A 272 -3.50 -6.07 -27.05
CA SER A 272 -2.05 -5.92 -27.18
C SER A 272 -1.37 -5.70 -25.82
N ASP A 273 -0.30 -6.44 -25.55
CA ASP A 273 0.51 -6.31 -24.33
C ASP A 273 1.13 -4.91 -24.13
N GLN A 274 1.30 -4.15 -25.21
CA GLN A 274 1.88 -2.81 -25.15
C GLN A 274 0.89 -1.75 -24.67
N THR A 275 -0.36 -1.82 -25.14
CA THR A 275 -1.35 -0.76 -24.90
C THR A 275 -2.52 -1.21 -24.02
N HIS A 276 -2.80 -2.52 -23.99
CA HIS A 276 -4.01 -3.10 -23.40
C HIS A 276 -5.29 -2.36 -23.82
N ARG A 277 -5.30 -1.86 -25.07
CA ARG A 277 -6.38 -1.01 -25.56
C ARG A 277 -7.64 -1.80 -25.79
N VAL A 278 -8.72 -1.31 -25.20
CA VAL A 278 -10.10 -1.78 -25.40
C VAL A 278 -10.92 -0.58 -25.86
N LYS A 279 -11.64 -0.71 -26.95
CA LYS A 279 -12.62 0.28 -27.42
C LYS A 279 -13.94 0.01 -26.71
N LEU A 280 -14.49 1.04 -26.08
CA LEU A 280 -15.78 1.06 -25.43
C LEU A 280 -16.74 1.92 -26.28
N SER A 281 -17.78 1.31 -26.82
CA SER A 281 -18.83 1.98 -27.61
C SER A 281 -20.08 2.10 -26.75
N PHE A 282 -20.33 3.31 -26.25
CA PHE A 282 -21.53 3.62 -25.46
C PHE A 282 -22.68 3.94 -26.39
N ASN A 283 -23.77 3.19 -26.28
CA ASN A 283 -25.04 3.41 -26.99
C ASN A 283 -26.19 3.39 -25.97
N ALA A 284 -27.38 3.81 -26.40
CA ALA A 284 -28.56 3.78 -25.54
C ALA A 284 -28.74 2.36 -24.95
N ALA A 285 -28.68 2.27 -23.61
CA ALA A 285 -28.82 1.06 -22.79
C ALA A 285 -27.81 -0.06 -23.09
N LEU A 286 -26.78 0.16 -23.89
CA LEU A 286 -25.82 -0.88 -24.31
C LEU A 286 -24.37 -0.33 -24.33
N LEU A 287 -23.45 -1.06 -23.74
CA LEU A 287 -22.00 -0.87 -23.86
C LEU A 287 -21.42 -2.03 -24.66
N ARG A 288 -20.80 -1.73 -25.81
CA ARG A 288 -20.09 -2.71 -26.60
C ARG A 288 -18.58 -2.56 -26.39
N PHE A 289 -17.89 -3.68 -26.26
CA PHE A 289 -16.44 -3.77 -26.18
C PHE A 289 -15.90 -4.33 -27.50
N SER A 290 -14.81 -3.78 -27.98
CA SER A 290 -14.09 -4.35 -29.11
C SER A 290 -12.58 -4.18 -28.95
N VAL A 291 -11.87 -5.22 -29.36
CA VAL A 291 -10.40 -5.29 -29.38
C VAL A 291 -10.01 -5.90 -30.73
N ALA A 292 -9.01 -5.33 -31.39
CA ALA A 292 -8.38 -5.90 -32.55
C ALA A 292 -6.86 -5.76 -32.38
N THR A 293 -6.16 -6.89 -32.44
CA THR A 293 -4.70 -6.96 -32.36
C THR A 293 -4.19 -7.76 -33.56
N PRO A 294 -3.38 -7.18 -34.46
CA PRO A 294 -3.01 -7.79 -35.76
C PRO A 294 -2.52 -9.23 -35.67
N ASP A 295 -1.70 -9.54 -34.66
CA ASP A 295 -1.06 -10.85 -34.52
C ASP A 295 -1.78 -11.80 -33.53
N LEU A 296 -2.86 -11.35 -32.89
CA LEU A 296 -3.61 -12.14 -31.88
C LEU A 296 -5.06 -12.41 -32.29
N GLY A 297 -5.68 -11.47 -33.02
CA GLY A 297 -7.08 -11.61 -33.45
C GLY A 297 -7.99 -10.52 -32.86
N GLU A 298 -9.29 -10.79 -32.93
CA GLU A 298 -10.35 -9.84 -32.55
C GLU A 298 -11.25 -10.41 -31.46
N GLY A 299 -11.77 -9.52 -30.63
CA GLY A 299 -12.73 -9.84 -29.59
C GLY A 299 -13.86 -8.81 -29.54
N GLN A 300 -15.06 -9.27 -29.32
CA GLN A 300 -16.23 -8.41 -29.10
C GLN A 300 -17.04 -8.95 -27.91
N ASP A 301 -17.62 -8.03 -27.16
CA ASP A 301 -18.54 -8.35 -26.06
C ASP A 301 -19.55 -7.20 -25.90
N GLU A 302 -20.63 -7.44 -25.19
CA GLU A 302 -21.62 -6.40 -24.92
C GLU A 302 -22.24 -6.57 -23.54
N LEU A 303 -22.66 -5.46 -22.98
CA LEU A 303 -23.22 -5.34 -21.64
C LEU A 303 -24.36 -4.34 -21.61
N ALA A 304 -25.47 -4.70 -21.00
CA ALA A 304 -26.56 -3.78 -20.72
C ALA A 304 -26.13 -2.76 -19.65
N ILE A 305 -26.36 -1.49 -19.90
CA ILE A 305 -26.03 -0.38 -19.01
C ILE A 305 -27.18 0.62 -18.91
N ARG A 306 -27.13 1.50 -17.93
CA ARG A 306 -28.01 2.69 -17.90
C ARG A 306 -27.25 3.88 -18.48
N TYR A 307 -27.52 4.20 -19.73
CA TYR A 307 -26.96 5.32 -20.47
C TYR A 307 -27.98 5.88 -21.46
N GLU A 308 -28.18 7.17 -21.44
CA GLU A 308 -29.19 7.86 -22.28
C GLU A 308 -28.56 8.94 -23.19
N GLY A 309 -27.24 8.96 -23.34
CA GLY A 309 -26.53 9.92 -24.18
C GLY A 309 -26.45 9.50 -25.66
N ASP A 310 -25.95 10.39 -26.50
CA ASP A 310 -25.61 10.08 -27.89
C ASP A 310 -24.51 8.99 -27.97
N PRO A 311 -24.50 8.19 -29.01
CA PRO A 311 -23.45 7.20 -29.24
C PRO A 311 -22.06 7.84 -29.23
N ILE A 312 -21.11 7.16 -28.55
CA ILE A 312 -19.72 7.62 -28.48
C ILE A 312 -18.77 6.42 -28.33
N ASP A 313 -17.66 6.48 -29.05
CA ASP A 313 -16.58 5.50 -28.98
C ASP A 313 -15.37 6.08 -28.24
N ILE A 314 -14.87 5.39 -27.24
CA ILE A 314 -13.69 5.81 -26.46
C ILE A 314 -12.76 4.61 -26.27
N GLY A 315 -11.47 4.81 -26.52
CA GLY A 315 -10.43 3.80 -26.22
C GLY A 315 -9.92 3.97 -24.79
N PHE A 316 -9.73 2.87 -24.09
CA PHE A 316 -9.09 2.88 -22.76
C PHE A 316 -8.07 1.74 -22.61
N ASN A 317 -7.13 1.92 -21.71
CA ASN A 317 -6.34 0.80 -21.22
C ASN A 317 -7.22 -0.06 -20.29
N GLY A 318 -7.54 -1.27 -20.73
CA GLY A 318 -8.42 -2.20 -20.00
C GLY A 318 -7.86 -2.61 -18.65
N MET A 319 -6.52 -2.69 -18.52
CA MET A 319 -5.88 -3.03 -17.24
C MET A 319 -6.06 -1.92 -16.21
N TYR A 320 -5.99 -0.65 -16.62
CA TYR A 320 -6.27 0.47 -15.71
C TYR A 320 -7.71 0.47 -15.23
N LEU A 321 -8.66 0.20 -16.12
CA LEU A 321 -10.06 0.04 -15.73
C LEU A 321 -10.26 -1.12 -14.76
N LEU A 322 -9.67 -2.28 -15.03
CA LEU A 322 -9.74 -3.45 -14.14
C LEU A 322 -9.17 -3.17 -12.75
N GLU A 323 -8.05 -2.46 -12.66
CA GLU A 323 -7.48 -2.08 -11.38
C GLU A 323 -8.36 -1.08 -10.63
N ILE A 324 -8.89 -0.04 -11.28
CA ILE A 324 -9.84 0.90 -10.69
C ILE A 324 -11.06 0.14 -10.14
N LEU A 325 -11.66 -0.73 -10.94
CA LEU A 325 -12.84 -1.50 -10.56
C LEU A 325 -12.59 -2.46 -9.40
N ARG A 326 -11.36 -2.97 -9.26
CA ARG A 326 -10.98 -3.83 -8.13
C ARG A 326 -11.13 -3.13 -6.79
N TYR A 327 -10.88 -1.82 -6.75
CA TYR A 327 -10.93 -1.00 -5.53
C TYR A 327 -12.23 -0.18 -5.41
N MET A 328 -13.14 -0.30 -6.38
CA MET A 328 -14.45 0.36 -6.31
C MET A 328 -15.32 -0.30 -5.23
N PRO A 329 -15.80 0.46 -4.22
CA PRO A 329 -16.47 -0.12 -3.06
C PRO A 329 -17.91 -0.56 -3.29
N THR A 330 -18.56 -0.07 -4.37
CA THR A 330 -19.97 -0.35 -4.67
C THR A 330 -20.14 -1.40 -5.75
N GLU A 331 -21.32 -2.00 -5.83
CA GLU A 331 -21.69 -2.94 -6.90
C GLU A 331 -21.94 -2.23 -8.22
N GLU A 332 -22.37 -0.98 -8.19
CA GLU A 332 -22.60 -0.15 -9.36
C GLU A 332 -21.62 1.01 -9.41
N VAL A 333 -21.13 1.33 -10.59
CA VAL A 333 -20.13 2.36 -10.88
C VAL A 333 -20.75 3.44 -11.75
N ARG A 334 -20.57 4.69 -11.35
CA ARG A 334 -20.87 5.88 -12.14
C ARG A 334 -19.66 6.20 -13.01
N PHE A 335 -19.78 5.98 -14.32
CA PHE A 335 -18.75 6.28 -15.29
C PHE A 335 -19.14 7.58 -16.04
N THR A 336 -18.33 8.64 -15.90
CA THR A 336 -18.63 9.91 -16.52
C THR A 336 -17.58 10.31 -17.55
N PHE A 337 -18.01 10.90 -18.67
CA PHE A 337 -17.15 11.31 -19.77
C PHE A 337 -17.84 12.43 -20.60
N LYS A 338 -17.13 12.99 -21.57
CA LYS A 338 -17.68 14.02 -22.46
C LYS A 338 -17.30 13.80 -23.91
N GLU A 339 -16.01 13.71 -24.20
CA GLU A 339 -15.41 13.61 -25.54
C GLU A 339 -14.40 12.45 -25.56
N PRO A 340 -14.10 11.86 -26.75
CA PRO A 340 -13.21 10.69 -26.85
C PRO A 340 -11.78 10.90 -26.37
N GLU A 341 -11.27 12.14 -26.42
CA GLU A 341 -9.89 12.48 -26.04
C GLU A 341 -9.78 13.04 -24.62
N ARG A 342 -10.89 13.22 -23.91
CA ARG A 342 -10.90 13.79 -22.56
C ARG A 342 -10.94 12.70 -21.50
N ALA A 343 -10.32 12.99 -20.36
CA ALA A 343 -10.33 12.10 -19.22
C ALA A 343 -11.76 11.73 -18.80
N ALA A 344 -11.96 10.46 -18.51
CA ALA A 344 -13.19 9.95 -17.90
C ALA A 344 -12.99 9.74 -16.40
N THR A 345 -14.08 9.80 -15.63
CA THR A 345 -14.05 9.51 -14.19
C THR A 345 -14.95 8.32 -13.85
N LEU A 346 -14.53 7.59 -12.84
CA LEU A 346 -15.26 6.49 -12.22
C LEU A 346 -15.44 6.80 -10.74
N GLU A 347 -16.68 6.75 -10.29
CA GLU A 347 -17.06 6.99 -8.91
C GLU A 347 -18.01 5.88 -8.40
N PRO A 348 -18.03 5.59 -7.10
CA PRO A 348 -18.99 4.63 -6.56
C PRO A 348 -20.41 5.21 -6.62
N GLU A 349 -21.35 4.46 -7.18
CA GLU A 349 -22.75 4.89 -7.21
C GLU A 349 -23.43 4.56 -5.87
N ASN A 350 -24.26 5.49 -5.37
CA ASN A 350 -25.02 5.34 -4.11
C ASN A 350 -24.17 5.03 -2.87
N TRP A 351 -22.93 5.50 -2.85
CA TRP A 351 -22.06 5.31 -1.68
C TRP A 351 -22.45 6.31 -0.59
N GLN A 352 -23.00 5.79 0.51
CA GLN A 352 -23.56 6.61 1.60
C GLN A 352 -22.51 7.04 2.63
N GLU A 353 -21.25 6.66 2.48
CA GLU A 353 -20.21 7.09 3.39
C GLU A 353 -19.91 8.58 3.25
N ARG A 354 -19.38 9.19 4.33
CA ARG A 354 -18.94 10.59 4.31
C ARG A 354 -17.68 10.81 3.46
N ALA A 355 -17.14 9.75 2.93
CA ALA A 355 -15.94 9.74 2.11
C ALA A 355 -16.29 10.05 0.65
N LYS A 356 -15.34 10.68 -0.06
CA LYS A 356 -15.44 10.92 -1.51
C LYS A 356 -14.32 10.14 -2.20
N TYR A 357 -14.71 9.30 -3.13
CA TYR A 357 -13.77 8.49 -3.92
C TYR A 357 -13.98 8.76 -5.40
N LEU A 358 -12.89 9.08 -6.08
CA LEU A 358 -12.88 9.34 -7.51
C LEU A 358 -11.65 8.71 -8.12
N CYS A 359 -11.86 7.99 -9.22
CA CYS A 359 -10.79 7.57 -10.11
C CYS A 359 -10.93 8.27 -11.45
N LEU A 360 -9.80 8.60 -12.06
CA LEU A 360 -9.71 9.15 -13.40
C LEU A 360 -8.92 8.21 -14.29
N VAL A 361 -9.32 8.09 -15.55
CA VAL A 361 -8.58 7.37 -16.57
C VAL A 361 -8.49 8.20 -17.84
N MET A 362 -7.26 8.31 -18.38
CA MET A 362 -7.02 8.96 -19.65
C MET A 362 -7.40 8.01 -20.80
N PRO A 363 -8.11 8.53 -21.81
CA PRO A 363 -8.41 7.74 -22.99
C PRO A 363 -7.17 7.48 -23.84
N LEU A 364 -7.23 6.43 -24.63
CA LEU A 364 -6.26 6.10 -25.69
C LEU A 364 -6.86 6.48 -27.04
N ARG A 365 -6.05 7.03 -27.92
CA ARG A 365 -6.50 7.30 -29.29
C ARG A 365 -6.92 6.01 -29.99
N LEU A 366 -8.11 6.04 -30.59
CA LEU A 366 -8.54 5.03 -31.52
C LEU A 366 -7.82 5.31 -32.83
N VAL A 367 -6.98 4.39 -33.27
CA VAL A 367 -6.37 4.44 -34.63
C VAL A 367 -7.26 3.56 -35.47
N ASP A 368 -7.79 4.14 -36.56
CA ASP A 368 -8.58 3.45 -37.58
C ASP A 368 -7.77 2.37 -38.29
#